data_b20ca9c4f09bcedd2ea6c2961f47e3ba
#
_entry.id   b20ca9c4f09bcedd2ea6c2961f47e3ba
#
_cell.length_a   1.000
_cell.length_b   1.000
_cell.length_c   1.000
_cell.angle_alpha   90.00
_cell.angle_beta   90.00
_cell.angle_gamma   90.00
#
_symmetry.space_group_name_H-M   'P 1'
#
loop_
_entity.id
_entity.type
_entity.pdbx_description
1 polymer ?
#
loop_
_entity_poly.entity_id
_entity_poly.type
_entity_poly.pdbx_seq_one_letter_code
_entity_poly.pdbx_strand_id
1 'polypeptide(L)'
;MVDSKQAPLDSAAAAKAAFASVQDKPFPDDIFTAPELRWAVIGCGVIANQMAQSLALASRKLAGVANRTLSKAQAFAEQYGIEKVYESVEDLYADPGIDAVYITTPHNTHITYLRDALAAGKHVLCENRWPPGRRRW
;
A
#
# COMPACT_ATOMS: atom_id res chain seq x y z
N MET A 1 -37.06 19.69 -5.77
CA MET A 1 -36.60 19.12 -7.03
C MET A 1 -35.16 19.53 -7.24
N VAL A 2 -34.23 18.66 -7.08
CA VAL A 2 -32.80 18.94 -7.32
C VAL A 2 -32.57 18.77 -8.81
N ASP A 3 -32.13 19.84 -9.48
CA ASP A 3 -31.85 19.82 -10.91
C ASP A 3 -30.62 18.91 -11.17
N SER A 4 -30.86 17.75 -11.77
CA SER A 4 -29.84 16.72 -12.01
C SER A 4 -28.75 17.14 -13.00
N LYS A 5 -28.87 18.35 -13.60
CA LYS A 5 -27.86 18.87 -14.53
C LYS A 5 -26.76 19.71 -13.89
N GLN A 6 -26.90 20.07 -12.62
CA GLN A 6 -25.92 20.93 -11.93
C GLN A 6 -24.86 20.13 -11.15
N ALA A 7 -25.16 18.91 -10.75
CA ALA A 7 -24.27 18.08 -9.96
C ALA A 7 -22.89 17.78 -10.61
N PRO A 8 -22.76 17.56 -11.94
CA PRO A 8 -21.45 17.29 -12.54
C PRO A 8 -20.50 18.49 -12.58
N LEU A 9 -21.05 19.71 -12.71
CA LEU A 9 -20.24 20.94 -12.76
C LEU A 9 -19.71 21.32 -11.38
N ASP A 10 -20.53 21.14 -10.36
CA ASP A 10 -20.12 21.42 -8.97
C ASP A 10 -19.08 20.42 -8.48
N SER A 11 -19.17 19.16 -8.88
CA SER A 11 -18.20 18.14 -8.53
C SER A 11 -16.84 18.35 -9.20
N ALA A 12 -16.83 18.80 -10.46
CA ALA A 12 -15.58 19.10 -11.18
C ALA A 12 -14.89 20.35 -10.63
N ALA A 13 -15.65 21.38 -10.27
CA ALA A 13 -15.11 22.57 -9.63
C ALA A 13 -14.55 22.27 -8.24
N ALA A 14 -15.28 21.47 -7.45
CA ALA A 14 -14.82 21.03 -6.14
C ALA A 14 -13.55 20.17 -6.22
N ALA A 15 -13.47 19.24 -7.18
CA ALA A 15 -12.29 18.43 -7.41
C ALA A 15 -11.09 19.29 -7.83
N LYS A 16 -11.29 20.27 -8.70
CA LYS A 16 -10.25 21.21 -9.13
C LYS A 16 -9.75 22.08 -7.99
N ALA A 17 -10.66 22.57 -7.15
CA ALA A 17 -10.30 23.36 -5.95
C ALA A 17 -9.54 22.50 -4.93
N ALA A 18 -9.98 21.26 -4.70
CA ALA A 18 -9.30 20.32 -3.83
C ALA A 18 -7.87 19.99 -4.34
N PHE A 19 -7.74 19.78 -5.65
CA PHE A 19 -6.44 19.53 -6.27
C PHE A 19 -5.50 20.75 -6.17
N ALA A 20 -6.00 21.95 -6.41
CA ALA A 20 -5.22 23.17 -6.23
C ALA A 20 -4.75 23.34 -4.78
N SER A 21 -5.63 23.03 -3.81
CA SER A 21 -5.27 23.13 -2.38
C SER A 21 -4.19 22.11 -1.96
N VAL A 22 -4.04 21.01 -2.69
CA VAL A 22 -2.97 20.02 -2.47
C VAL A 22 -1.65 20.50 -3.06
N GLN A 23 -1.69 21.19 -4.20
CA GLN A 23 -0.49 21.73 -4.83
C GLN A 23 0.15 22.89 -4.03
N ASP A 24 -0.66 23.64 -3.29
CA ASP A 24 -0.18 24.74 -2.46
C ASP A 24 0.36 24.29 -1.09
N LYS A 25 0.19 23.02 -0.73
CA LYS A 25 0.84 22.47 0.47
C LYS A 25 2.28 22.17 0.13
N PRO A 26 3.24 22.79 0.83
CA PRO A 26 4.62 22.40 0.66
C PRO A 26 4.71 20.90 0.95
N PHE A 27 5.27 20.14 0.00
CA PHE A 27 5.74 18.80 0.33
C PHE A 27 6.62 18.93 1.56
N PRO A 28 6.54 18.02 2.52
CA PRO A 28 7.49 18.05 3.62
C PRO A 28 8.88 18.10 3.01
N ASP A 29 9.60 19.18 3.29
CA ASP A 29 10.93 19.47 2.74
C ASP A 29 11.95 18.37 3.07
N ASP A 30 11.54 17.45 3.91
CA ASP A 30 12.37 16.34 4.36
C ASP A 30 11.54 15.06 4.51
N ILE A 31 11.88 14.04 3.72
CA ILE A 31 11.31 12.70 3.87
C ILE A 31 11.58 12.10 5.26
N PHE A 32 12.58 12.62 5.98
CA PHE A 32 12.91 12.19 7.33
C PHE A 32 11.97 12.75 8.40
N THR A 33 11.17 13.77 8.08
CA THR A 33 10.12 14.30 8.98
C THR A 33 8.79 13.56 8.83
N ALA A 34 8.66 12.68 7.83
CA ALA A 34 7.47 11.86 7.67
C ALA A 34 7.35 10.88 8.85
N PRO A 35 6.12 10.60 9.34
CA PRO A 35 5.91 9.62 10.37
C PRO A 35 6.49 8.26 10.00
N GLU A 36 7.17 7.62 10.94
CA GLU A 36 7.65 6.25 10.74
C GLU A 36 6.48 5.28 10.90
N LEU A 37 5.97 4.81 9.77
CA LEU A 37 5.00 3.73 9.75
C LEU A 37 5.73 2.38 9.70
N ARG A 38 5.20 1.44 10.47
CA ARG A 38 5.68 0.05 10.44
C ARG A 38 4.95 -0.68 9.32
N TRP A 39 5.65 -0.89 8.22
CA TRP A 39 5.13 -1.49 7.01
C TRP A 39 5.33 -2.99 6.99
N ALA A 40 4.31 -3.72 6.57
CA ALA A 40 4.42 -5.10 6.15
C ALA A 40 4.04 -5.25 4.68
N VAL A 41 4.59 -6.25 4.02
CA VAL A 41 4.29 -6.56 2.63
C VAL A 41 3.58 -7.90 2.53
N ILE A 42 2.58 -7.98 1.67
CA ILE A 42 1.94 -9.24 1.27
C ILE A 42 2.37 -9.55 -0.16
N GLY A 43 3.07 -10.65 -0.33
CA GLY A 43 3.72 -11.05 -1.58
C GLY A 43 5.22 -10.75 -1.57
N CYS A 44 6.00 -11.55 -2.29
CA CYS A 44 7.46 -11.49 -2.34
C CYS A 44 7.99 -11.38 -3.78
N GLY A 45 7.21 -10.78 -4.68
CA GLY A 45 7.58 -10.60 -6.08
C GLY A 45 8.50 -9.39 -6.31
N VAL A 46 8.64 -9.02 -7.58
CA VAL A 46 9.52 -7.91 -8.02
C VAL A 46 9.20 -6.60 -7.30
N ILE A 47 7.92 -6.27 -7.17
CA ILE A 47 7.49 -5.00 -6.56
C ILE A 47 7.81 -4.96 -5.07
N ALA A 48 7.63 -6.07 -4.36
CA ALA A 48 8.00 -6.17 -2.95
C ALA A 48 9.51 -5.98 -2.75
N ASN A 49 10.32 -6.57 -3.63
CA ASN A 49 11.78 -6.37 -3.63
C ASN A 49 12.17 -4.92 -3.89
N GLN A 50 11.52 -4.25 -4.84
CA GLN A 50 11.77 -2.83 -5.13
C GLN A 50 11.47 -1.95 -3.91
N MET A 51 10.37 -2.21 -3.21
CA MET A 51 10.04 -1.48 -1.99
C MET A 51 11.08 -1.72 -0.90
N ALA A 52 11.46 -2.96 -0.66
CA ALA A 52 12.47 -3.29 0.35
C ALA A 52 13.82 -2.60 0.06
N GLN A 53 14.24 -2.59 -1.20
CA GLN A 53 15.46 -1.89 -1.64
C GLN A 53 15.36 -0.37 -1.46
N SER A 54 14.22 0.22 -1.81
CA SER A 54 13.99 1.66 -1.65
C SER A 54 14.00 2.07 -0.18
N LEU A 55 13.40 1.28 0.70
CA LEU A 55 13.45 1.53 2.14
C LEU A 55 14.88 1.40 2.69
N ALA A 56 15.66 0.44 2.21
CA ALA A 56 17.06 0.28 2.61
C ALA A 56 17.91 1.51 2.25
N LEU A 57 17.67 2.14 1.09
CA LEU A 57 18.33 3.38 0.70
C LEU A 57 18.01 4.54 1.66
N ALA A 58 16.84 4.54 2.28
CA ALA A 58 16.43 5.50 3.29
C ALA A 58 16.80 5.07 4.72
N SER A 59 17.65 4.06 4.89
CA SER A 59 17.99 3.44 6.17
C SER A 59 16.77 2.94 6.96
N ARG A 60 15.74 2.50 6.24
CA ARG A 60 14.50 1.92 6.78
C ARG A 60 14.34 0.48 6.29
N LYS A 61 13.52 -0.28 6.97
CA LYS A 61 13.20 -1.66 6.57
C LYS A 61 11.73 -1.97 6.78
N LEU A 62 11.24 -3.00 6.09
CA LEU A 62 9.93 -3.57 6.36
C LEU A 62 9.90 -4.20 7.75
N ALA A 63 8.79 -4.05 8.46
CA ALA A 63 8.58 -4.65 9.77
C ALA A 63 8.08 -6.09 9.68
N GLY A 64 7.44 -6.47 8.59
CA GLY A 64 6.91 -7.82 8.43
C GLY A 64 6.66 -8.20 6.98
N VAL A 65 6.52 -9.50 6.74
CA VAL A 65 6.21 -10.09 5.44
C VAL A 65 5.29 -11.28 5.60
N ALA A 66 4.32 -11.39 4.71
CA ALA A 66 3.50 -12.57 4.49
C ALA A 66 3.49 -12.95 3.02
N ASN A 67 3.49 -14.22 2.73
CA ASN A 67 3.40 -14.74 1.38
C ASN A 67 2.65 -16.08 1.39
N ARG A 68 1.93 -16.37 0.34
CA ARG A 68 1.21 -17.64 0.18
C ARG A 68 2.13 -18.85 0.35
N THR A 69 3.39 -18.75 -0.09
CA THR A 69 4.42 -19.75 0.14
C THR A 69 5.33 -19.27 1.27
N LEU A 70 5.25 -19.91 2.43
CA LEU A 70 6.00 -19.52 3.64
C LEU A 70 7.51 -19.49 3.41
N SER A 71 8.07 -20.46 2.69
CA SER A 71 9.50 -20.51 2.40
C SER A 71 9.99 -19.29 1.62
N LYS A 72 9.16 -18.73 0.73
CA LYS A 72 9.46 -17.49 0.02
C LYS A 72 9.45 -16.28 0.94
N ALA A 73 8.51 -16.23 1.88
CA ALA A 73 8.48 -15.16 2.89
C ALA A 73 9.71 -15.22 3.80
N GLN A 74 10.12 -16.39 4.21
CA GLN A 74 11.32 -16.60 5.02
C GLN A 74 12.58 -16.16 4.29
N ALA A 75 12.76 -16.57 3.02
CA ALA A 75 13.90 -16.16 2.20
C ALA A 75 13.94 -14.65 1.97
N PHE A 76 12.80 -14.03 1.72
CA PHE A 76 12.66 -12.59 1.57
C PHE A 76 13.03 -11.84 2.86
N ALA A 77 12.56 -12.32 4.01
CA ALA A 77 12.87 -11.75 5.30
C ALA A 77 14.37 -11.85 5.63
N GLU A 78 14.99 -12.98 5.33
CA GLU A 78 16.43 -13.17 5.50
C GLU A 78 17.25 -12.21 4.63
N GLN A 79 16.85 -12.03 3.36
CA GLN A 79 17.51 -11.13 2.43
C GLN A 79 17.49 -9.66 2.89
N TYR A 80 16.39 -9.20 3.47
CA TYR A 80 16.18 -7.79 3.82
C TYR A 80 16.21 -7.50 5.33
N GLY A 81 16.53 -8.48 6.15
CA GLY A 81 16.59 -8.30 7.60
C GLY A 81 15.24 -8.03 8.26
N ILE A 82 14.18 -8.62 7.73
CA ILE A 82 12.81 -8.47 8.26
C ILE A 82 12.64 -9.44 9.43
N GLU A 83 12.24 -8.92 10.59
CA GLU A 83 12.15 -9.72 11.81
C GLU A 83 10.89 -10.57 11.87
N LYS A 84 9.78 -10.09 11.34
CA LYS A 84 8.47 -10.75 11.44
C LYS A 84 8.09 -11.40 10.12
N VAL A 85 7.97 -12.73 10.15
CA VAL A 85 7.44 -13.54 9.06
C VAL A 85 6.12 -14.14 9.55
N TYR A 86 5.03 -13.83 8.86
CA TYR A 86 3.70 -14.31 9.21
C TYR A 86 3.37 -15.57 8.41
N GLU A 87 2.88 -16.59 9.09
CA GLU A 87 2.40 -17.82 8.45
C GLU A 87 1.10 -17.62 7.68
N SER A 88 0.30 -16.63 8.11
CA SER A 88 -0.95 -16.24 7.47
C SER A 88 -1.10 -14.72 7.42
N VAL A 89 -1.92 -14.24 6.49
CA VAL A 89 -2.26 -12.82 6.42
C VAL A 89 -3.12 -12.38 7.61
N GLU A 90 -3.89 -13.29 8.17
CA GLU A 90 -4.70 -13.05 9.37
C GLU A 90 -3.82 -12.71 10.56
N ASP A 91 -2.71 -13.41 10.74
CA ASP A 91 -1.73 -13.12 11.80
C ASP A 91 -1.08 -11.75 11.60
N LEU A 92 -0.79 -11.38 10.35
CA LEU A 92 -0.29 -10.05 10.02
C LEU A 92 -1.30 -8.97 10.39
N TYR A 93 -2.57 -9.15 10.04
CA TYR A 93 -3.63 -8.18 10.33
C TYR A 93 -3.91 -8.04 11.82
N ALA A 94 -3.74 -9.11 12.58
CA ALA A 94 -3.92 -9.12 14.03
C ALA A 94 -2.76 -8.47 14.79
N ASP A 95 -1.60 -8.28 14.15
CA ASP A 95 -0.44 -7.71 14.83
C ASP A 95 -0.57 -6.18 14.98
N PRO A 96 -0.68 -5.66 16.21
CA PRO A 96 -0.73 -4.22 16.46
C PRO A 96 0.60 -3.52 16.14
N GLY A 97 1.68 -4.27 15.97
CA GLY A 97 3.00 -3.78 15.56
C GLY A 97 3.10 -3.43 14.08
N ILE A 98 2.06 -3.63 13.29
CA ILE A 98 1.98 -3.24 11.87
C ILE A 98 0.96 -2.13 11.69
N ASP A 99 1.39 -1.02 11.10
CA ASP A 99 0.55 0.16 10.83
C ASP A 99 -0.01 0.17 9.42
N ALA A 100 0.77 -0.26 8.46
CA ALA A 100 0.45 -0.19 7.04
C ALA A 100 0.85 -1.49 6.31
N VAL A 101 0.05 -1.83 5.33
CA VAL A 101 0.23 -3.05 4.53
C VAL A 101 0.37 -2.68 3.05
N TYR A 102 1.41 -3.19 2.41
CA TYR A 102 1.59 -3.08 0.97
C TYR A 102 1.21 -4.40 0.29
N ILE A 103 0.17 -4.37 -0.53
CA ILE A 103 -0.34 -5.54 -1.24
C ILE A 103 0.30 -5.60 -2.62
N THR A 104 1.14 -6.60 -2.86
CA THR A 104 1.88 -6.80 -4.12
C THR A 104 1.56 -8.13 -4.79
N THR A 105 0.49 -8.78 -4.37
CA THR A 105 0.03 -10.07 -4.90
C THR A 105 -0.60 -9.93 -6.29
N PRO A 106 -0.91 -11.03 -7.00
CA PRO A 106 -1.62 -10.96 -8.27
C PRO A 106 -2.94 -10.22 -8.18
N HIS A 107 -3.29 -9.50 -9.25
CA HIS A 107 -4.43 -8.58 -9.31
C HIS A 107 -5.77 -9.17 -8.86
N ASN A 108 -6.03 -10.42 -9.18
CA ASN A 108 -7.27 -11.11 -8.82
C ASN A 108 -7.45 -11.34 -7.32
N THR A 109 -6.41 -11.16 -6.52
CA THR A 109 -6.44 -11.33 -5.06
C THR A 109 -6.54 -10.03 -4.29
N HIS A 110 -6.33 -8.87 -4.96
CA HIS A 110 -6.23 -7.56 -4.31
C HIS A 110 -7.46 -7.19 -3.50
N ILE A 111 -8.66 -7.41 -4.04
CA ILE A 111 -9.89 -6.99 -3.37
C ILE A 111 -10.10 -7.68 -2.01
N THR A 112 -9.75 -8.94 -1.92
CA THR A 112 -9.87 -9.72 -0.68
C THR A 112 -8.89 -9.20 0.36
N TYR A 113 -7.62 -9.08 0.01
CA TYR A 113 -6.59 -8.56 0.92
C TYR A 113 -6.85 -7.12 1.33
N LEU A 114 -7.27 -6.27 0.40
CA LEU A 114 -7.62 -4.88 0.67
C LEU A 114 -8.76 -4.76 1.69
N ARG A 115 -9.84 -5.49 1.49
CA ARG A 115 -11.00 -5.49 2.37
C ARG A 115 -10.62 -5.92 3.79
N ASP A 116 -9.91 -7.02 3.91
CA ASP A 116 -9.55 -7.60 5.19
C ASP A 116 -8.55 -6.72 5.95
N ALA A 117 -7.58 -6.11 5.24
CA ALA A 117 -6.64 -5.16 5.83
C ALA A 117 -7.34 -3.89 6.35
N LEU A 118 -8.27 -3.33 5.58
CA LEU A 118 -9.07 -2.17 6.00
C LEU A 118 -9.96 -2.51 7.18
N ALA A 119 -10.59 -3.69 7.20
CA ALA A 119 -11.39 -4.16 8.33
C ALA A 119 -10.57 -4.33 9.60
N ALA A 120 -9.28 -4.65 9.47
CA ALA A 120 -8.34 -4.74 10.58
C ALA A 120 -7.78 -3.37 11.03
N GLY A 121 -8.21 -2.27 10.41
CA GLY A 121 -7.76 -0.92 10.74
C GLY A 121 -6.36 -0.57 10.23
N LYS A 122 -5.85 -1.30 9.25
CA LYS A 122 -4.54 -1.02 8.65
C LYS A 122 -4.65 0.02 7.54
N HIS A 123 -3.62 0.86 7.41
CA HIS A 123 -3.42 1.64 6.20
C HIS A 123 -3.00 0.70 5.07
N VAL A 124 -3.45 0.94 3.85
CA VAL A 124 -3.20 0.04 2.72
C VAL A 124 -2.66 0.80 1.53
N LEU A 125 -1.55 0.30 1.00
CA LEU A 125 -1.06 0.60 -0.33
C LEU A 125 -1.27 -0.66 -1.19
N CYS A 126 -2.00 -0.53 -2.28
CA CYS A 126 -2.29 -1.65 -3.17
C CYS A 126 -1.74 -1.35 -4.55
N GLU A 127 -0.96 -2.28 -5.09
CA GLU A 127 -0.40 -2.15 -6.43
C GLU A 127 -1.49 -2.27 -7.48
N ASN A 128 -1.55 -1.30 -8.39
CA ASN A 128 -2.50 -1.32 -9.50
C ASN A 128 -1.77 -1.67 -10.80
N ARG A 129 -1.57 -2.95 -11.02
CA ARG A 129 -0.98 -3.44 -12.25
C ARG A 129 -2.08 -3.82 -13.24
N TRP A 130 -2.34 -2.95 -14.22
CA TRP A 130 -3.18 -3.30 -15.34
C TRP A 130 -2.51 -4.40 -16.17
N PRO A 131 -3.27 -5.44 -16.57
CA PRO A 131 -2.72 -6.40 -17.51
C PRO A 131 -2.37 -5.68 -18.82
N PRO A 132 -1.22 -5.95 -19.44
CA PRO A 132 -0.89 -5.38 -20.72
C PRO A 132 -1.95 -5.81 -21.75
N GLY A 133 -2.67 -4.87 -22.35
CA GLY A 133 -3.51 -5.13 -23.50
C GLY A 133 -4.98 -4.73 -23.46
N ARG A 134 -5.51 -4.16 -22.39
CA ARG A 134 -6.88 -3.64 -22.40
C ARG A 134 -6.95 -2.19 -21.92
N ARG A 135 -6.68 -1.27 -22.83
CA ARG A 135 -7.16 0.10 -22.68
C ARG A 135 -8.60 0.12 -23.17
N ARG A 136 -9.55 0.09 -22.26
CA ARG A 136 -10.91 0.52 -22.53
C ARG A 136 -11.30 1.49 -21.42
N TRP A 137 -11.40 2.72 -21.85
CA TRP A 137 -12.09 3.78 -21.12
C TRP A 137 -13.57 3.68 -21.42
#